data_a2b63ed24da8304e094581385d1f36d1
#
_entry.id   a2b63ed24da8304e094581385d1f36d1
#
_cell.length_a   1.000
_cell.length_b   1.000
_cell.length_c   1.000
_cell.angle_alpha   90.00
_cell.angle_beta   90.00
_cell.angle_gamma   90.00
#
_symmetry.space_group_name_H-M   'P 1'
#
loop_
_entity.id
_entity.type
_entity.pdbx_description
1 polymer ?
#
loop_
_entity_poly.entity_id
_entity_poly.type
_entity_poly.pdbx_seq_one_letter_code
_entity_poly.pdbx_strand_id
1 'polypeptide(L)'
;MKITALDTYFLSAPLPAPVRTSTSTISRVSELIVKLTTDAGPVGIGEAHGPFLSQGGSEGMRAVGQILERITPLVVGQDPFAVERIWQDLFSLTLV
;
A
#
# COMPACT_ATOMS: atom_id res chain seq x y z
N MET A 1 -7.34 -20.48 7.99
CA MET A 1 -7.69 -19.32 7.17
C MET A 1 -6.48 -18.92 6.34
N LYS A 2 -6.70 -18.63 5.08
CA LYS A 2 -5.64 -18.22 4.15
C LYS A 2 -6.04 -16.96 3.41
N ILE A 3 -5.05 -16.13 3.11
CA ILE A 3 -5.23 -14.98 2.24
C ILE A 3 -5.44 -15.49 0.81
N THR A 4 -6.52 -15.07 0.17
CA THR A 4 -6.87 -15.49 -1.20
C THR A 4 -6.62 -14.41 -2.23
N ALA A 5 -6.58 -13.13 -1.81
CA ALA A 5 -6.35 -12.03 -2.73
C ALA A 5 -5.74 -10.84 -2.02
N LEU A 6 -4.89 -10.12 -2.72
CA LEU A 6 -4.39 -8.80 -2.35
C LEU A 6 -4.76 -7.85 -3.49
N ASP A 7 -5.62 -6.88 -3.20
CA ASP A 7 -6.04 -5.88 -4.17
C ASP A 7 -5.61 -4.49 -3.72
N THR A 8 -5.31 -3.63 -4.67
CA THR A 8 -4.90 -2.26 -4.40
C THR A 8 -5.85 -1.29 -5.09
N TYR A 9 -6.11 -0.17 -4.41
CA TYR A 9 -6.97 0.89 -4.93
C TYR A 9 -6.24 2.21 -4.78
N PHE A 10 -5.97 2.84 -5.90
CA PHE A 10 -5.35 4.16 -5.92
C PHE A 10 -6.44 5.22 -5.86
N LEU A 11 -6.36 6.08 -4.85
CA LEU A 11 -7.32 7.17 -4.64
C LEU A 11 -6.57 8.50 -4.66
N SER A 12 -7.14 9.48 -5.34
CA SER A 12 -6.58 10.83 -5.38
C SER A 12 -7.71 11.84 -5.39
N ALA A 13 -7.58 12.89 -4.58
CA ALA A 13 -8.58 13.94 -4.50
C ALA A 13 -7.92 15.29 -4.24
N PRO A 14 -8.47 16.38 -4.80
CA PRO A 14 -7.99 17.71 -4.45
C PRO A 14 -8.39 18.05 -3.01
N LEU A 15 -7.50 18.79 -2.32
CA LEU A 15 -7.84 19.33 -1.01
C LEU A 15 -8.76 20.54 -1.17
N PRO A 16 -9.72 20.74 -0.25
CA PRO A 16 -10.57 21.94 -0.25
C PRO A 16 -9.77 23.24 -0.13
N ALA A 17 -8.64 23.17 0.58
CA ALA A 17 -7.71 24.30 0.70
C ALA A 17 -6.29 23.72 0.70
N PRO A 18 -5.33 24.38 0.04
CA PRO A 18 -3.94 23.91 0.05
C PRO A 18 -3.36 23.93 1.46
N VAL A 19 -2.53 22.92 1.75
CA VAL A 19 -1.75 22.83 2.98
C VAL A 19 -0.31 23.20 2.67
N ARG A 20 0.22 24.16 3.42
CA ARG A 20 1.60 24.60 3.26
C ARG A 20 2.50 23.93 4.28
N THR A 21 3.62 23.42 3.79
CA THR A 21 4.72 22.93 4.62
C THR A 21 5.89 23.91 4.50
N SER A 22 6.97 23.64 5.24
CA SER A 22 8.17 24.48 5.16
C SER A 22 8.84 24.46 3.78
N THR A 23 8.58 23.43 2.97
CA THR A 23 9.28 23.22 1.69
C THR A 23 8.33 23.11 0.48
N SER A 24 7.02 22.98 0.72
CA SER A 24 6.10 22.76 -0.38
C SER A 24 4.67 23.16 -0.04
N THR A 25 3.83 23.21 -1.08
CA THR A 25 2.38 23.39 -0.93
C THR A 25 1.70 22.13 -1.43
N ILE A 26 0.85 21.54 -0.61
CA ILE A 26 0.10 20.33 -0.93
C ILE A 26 -1.32 20.72 -1.30
N SER A 27 -1.69 20.50 -2.54
CA SER A 27 -3.03 20.81 -3.04
C SER A 27 -3.87 19.56 -3.32
N ARG A 28 -3.26 18.37 -3.26
CA ARG A 28 -3.90 17.12 -3.59
C ARG A 28 -3.40 16.02 -2.67
N VAL A 29 -4.29 15.11 -2.30
CA VAL A 29 -3.96 13.93 -1.50
C VAL A 29 -4.10 12.69 -2.38
N SER A 30 -3.10 11.83 -2.32
CA SER A 30 -3.12 10.53 -2.99
C SER A 30 -2.85 9.44 -1.97
N GLU A 31 -3.64 8.38 -2.03
CA GLU A 31 -3.54 7.24 -1.13
C GLU A 31 -3.65 5.94 -1.90
N LEU A 32 -2.98 4.92 -1.41
CA LEU A 32 -3.09 3.58 -1.93
C LEU A 32 -3.67 2.69 -0.84
N ILE A 33 -4.87 2.18 -1.08
CA ILE A 33 -5.55 1.28 -0.16
C ILE A 33 -5.23 -0.14 -0.55
N VAL A 34 -4.90 -0.95 0.44
CA VAL A 34 -4.63 -2.38 0.28
C VAL A 34 -5.75 -3.16 0.93
N LYS A 35 -6.30 -4.12 0.21
CA LYS A 35 -7.35 -5.00 0.71
C LYS A 35 -6.87 -6.43 0.65
N LEU A 36 -6.90 -7.12 1.78
CA LEU A 36 -6.63 -8.55 1.87
C LEU A 36 -7.95 -9.29 2.06
N THR A 37 -8.21 -10.25 1.19
CA THR A 37 -9.39 -11.12 1.27
C THR A 37 -8.94 -12.49 1.75
N THR A 38 -9.76 -13.14 2.60
CA THR A 38 -9.48 -14.47 3.11
C THR A 38 -10.55 -15.47 2.67
N ASP A 39 -10.22 -16.75 2.76
CA ASP A 39 -11.15 -17.83 2.46
C ASP A 39 -12.20 -18.08 3.55
N ALA A 40 -12.05 -17.46 4.72
CA ALA A 40 -12.95 -17.64 5.84
C ALA A 40 -13.94 -16.48 6.04
N GLY A 41 -13.89 -15.46 5.19
CA GLY A 41 -14.79 -14.30 5.22
C GLY A 41 -14.18 -13.00 5.70
N PRO A 42 -13.33 -12.95 6.75
CA PRO A 42 -12.72 -11.70 7.17
C PRO A 42 -11.92 -11.04 6.04
N VAL A 43 -12.01 -9.70 6.02
CA VAL A 43 -11.29 -8.86 5.06
C VAL A 43 -10.50 -7.83 5.87
N GLY A 44 -9.25 -7.61 5.49
CA GLY A 44 -8.40 -6.60 6.11
C GLY A 44 -8.14 -5.44 5.16
N ILE A 45 -8.07 -4.24 5.72
CA ILE A 45 -7.78 -3.02 4.98
C ILE A 45 -6.53 -2.37 5.57
N GLY A 46 -5.64 -1.94 4.70
CA GLY A 46 -4.48 -1.18 5.07
C GLY A 46 -4.27 -0.02 4.12
N GLU A 47 -3.41 0.89 4.51
CA GLU A 47 -3.04 2.05 3.71
C GLU A 47 -1.53 2.03 3.50
N ALA A 48 -1.11 2.25 2.26
CA ALA A 48 0.29 2.42 1.93
C ALA A 48 0.55 3.89 1.60
N HIS A 49 1.69 4.40 2.08
CA HIS A 49 2.14 5.75 1.85
C HIS A 49 3.53 5.69 1.25
N GLY A 50 3.73 6.38 0.16
CA GLY A 50 5.00 6.37 -0.55
C GLY A 50 5.70 7.71 -0.57
N PRO A 51 6.91 7.76 -1.10
CA PRO A 51 7.65 9.00 -1.22
C PRO A 51 6.94 9.98 -2.14
N PHE A 52 7.02 11.25 -1.77
CA PHE A 52 6.52 12.33 -2.60
C PHE A 52 7.60 12.73 -3.60
N LEU A 53 7.45 12.27 -4.83
CA LEU A 53 8.33 12.67 -5.93
C LEU A 53 7.84 13.97 -6.58
N SER A 54 6.56 14.29 -6.38
CA SER A 54 5.96 15.56 -6.74
C SER A 54 4.95 15.95 -5.67
N GLN A 55 4.52 17.21 -5.70
CA GLN A 55 3.54 17.72 -4.76
C GLN A 55 2.21 17.00 -4.93
N GLY A 56 1.79 16.23 -3.91
CA GLY A 56 0.62 15.40 -3.99
C GLY A 56 0.88 13.97 -4.46
N GLY A 57 2.08 13.66 -4.87
CA GLY A 57 2.72 12.35 -4.87
C GLY A 57 2.07 11.17 -5.54
N SER A 58 1.43 11.34 -6.70
CA SER A 58 0.83 10.18 -7.38
C SER A 58 1.89 9.18 -7.89
N GLU A 59 3.07 9.66 -8.29
CA GLU A 59 4.15 8.80 -8.77
C GLU A 59 4.67 7.87 -7.68
N GLY A 60 4.84 8.37 -6.47
CA GLY A 60 5.26 7.55 -5.34
C GLY A 60 4.26 6.46 -5.02
N MET A 61 2.98 6.79 -5.05
CA MET A 61 1.91 5.80 -4.82
C MET A 61 1.86 4.75 -5.92
N ARG A 62 2.08 5.13 -7.17
CA ARG A 62 2.12 4.19 -8.28
C ARG A 62 3.29 3.23 -8.17
N ALA A 63 4.44 3.72 -7.74
CA ALA A 63 5.62 2.88 -7.49
C ALA A 63 5.34 1.86 -6.39
N VAL A 64 4.73 2.27 -5.29
CA VAL A 64 4.33 1.36 -4.21
C VAL A 64 3.33 0.33 -4.71
N GLY A 65 2.37 0.74 -5.53
CA GLY A 65 1.39 -0.17 -6.14
C GLY A 65 2.06 -1.27 -6.98
N GLN A 66 3.07 -0.93 -7.76
CA GLN A 66 3.84 -1.89 -8.54
C GLN A 66 4.60 -2.88 -7.66
N ILE A 67 5.17 -2.40 -6.56
CA ILE A 67 5.85 -3.26 -5.58
C ILE A 67 4.83 -4.24 -4.97
N LEU A 68 3.67 -3.75 -4.56
CA LEU A 68 2.62 -4.59 -3.98
C LEU A 68 2.15 -5.66 -4.97
N GLU A 69 2.03 -5.31 -6.23
CA GLU A 69 1.68 -6.25 -7.28
C GLU A 69 2.72 -7.37 -7.39
N ARG A 70 4.00 -7.02 -7.29
CA ARG A 70 5.11 -7.98 -7.36
C ARG A 70 5.18 -8.90 -6.14
N ILE A 71 4.81 -8.43 -4.96
CA ILE A 71 4.86 -9.24 -3.73
C ILE A 71 3.58 -10.05 -3.49
N THR A 72 2.52 -9.80 -4.24
CA THR A 72 1.24 -10.50 -4.07
C THR A 72 1.39 -12.03 -4.05
N PRO A 73 2.18 -12.67 -4.95
CA PRO A 73 2.36 -14.12 -4.90
C PRO A 73 2.99 -14.66 -3.62
N LEU A 74 3.70 -13.82 -2.87
CA LEU A 74 4.30 -14.20 -1.59
C LEU A 74 3.32 -14.10 -0.43
N VAL A 75 2.30 -13.29 -0.57
CA VAL A 75 1.30 -13.03 0.47
C VAL A 75 0.11 -13.96 0.33
N VAL A 76 -0.37 -14.16 -0.90
CA VAL A 76 -1.51 -15.04 -1.17
C VAL A 76 -1.14 -16.47 -0.80
N GLY A 77 -2.04 -17.14 -0.08
CA GLY A 77 -1.84 -18.50 0.42
C GLY A 77 -1.32 -18.55 1.85
N GLN A 78 -0.86 -17.43 2.40
CA GLN A 78 -0.36 -17.35 3.77
C GLN A 78 -1.51 -17.21 4.78
N ASP A 79 -1.24 -17.62 6.02
CA ASP A 79 -2.12 -17.35 7.15
C ASP A 79 -2.00 -15.86 7.50
N PRO A 80 -3.11 -15.11 7.50
CA PRO A 80 -3.05 -13.68 7.80
C PRO A 80 -2.59 -13.36 9.22
N PHE A 81 -2.67 -14.31 10.15
CA PHE A 81 -2.17 -14.13 11.51
C PHE A 81 -0.65 -14.33 11.62
N ALA A 82 -0.02 -14.90 10.61
CA ALA A 82 1.43 -15.06 10.57
C ALA A 82 2.13 -13.76 10.13
N VAL A 83 1.83 -12.66 10.83
CA VAL A 83 2.27 -11.31 10.48
C VAL A 83 3.79 -11.21 10.44
N GLU A 84 4.46 -11.73 11.46
CA GLU A 84 5.93 -11.67 11.54
C GLU A 84 6.60 -12.45 10.41
N ARG A 85 6.07 -13.60 10.07
CA ARG A 85 6.60 -14.41 8.99
C ARG A 85 6.44 -13.70 7.63
N ILE A 86 5.25 -13.17 7.38
CA ILE A 86 4.99 -12.42 6.15
C ILE A 86 5.93 -11.22 6.06
N TRP A 87 6.08 -10.48 7.16
CA TRP A 87 6.97 -9.34 7.22
C TRP A 87 8.43 -9.74 6.91
N GLN A 88 8.90 -10.84 7.50
CA GLN A 88 10.25 -11.35 7.27
C GLN A 88 10.47 -11.73 5.81
N ASP A 89 9.50 -12.42 5.22
CA ASP A 89 9.59 -12.82 3.82
C ASP A 89 9.67 -11.60 2.89
N LEU A 90 8.86 -10.58 3.17
CA LEU A 90 8.86 -9.35 2.38
C LEU A 90 10.13 -8.52 2.61
N PHE A 91 10.57 -8.44 3.85
CA PHE A 91 11.80 -7.71 4.19
C PHE A 91 13.01 -8.32 3.50
N SER A 92 13.07 -9.64 3.43
CA SER A 92 14.17 -10.35 2.77
C SER A 92 14.34 -9.98 1.29
N LEU A 93 13.26 -9.59 0.62
CA LEU A 93 13.32 -9.14 -0.76
C LEU A 93 14.00 -7.77 -0.93
N THR A 94 14.04 -6.99 0.13
CA THR A 94 14.65 -5.66 0.09
C THR A 94 16.14 -5.69 0.43
N LEU A 95 16.63 -6.84 0.90
CA LEU A 95 18.05 -7.04 1.21
C LEU A 95 18.75 -7.54 -0.05
N VAL A 96 19.53 -6.69 -0.64
CA VAL A 96 20.27 -7.02 -1.86
C VAL A 96 21.76 -7.00 -1.56
#